data_671917f2963cdf5c9bc1482e791e3904
#
_entry.id   671917f2963cdf5c9bc1482e791e3904
#
_cell.length_a   1.000
_cell.length_b   1.000
_cell.length_c   1.000
_cell.angle_alpha   90.00
_cell.angle_beta   90.00
_cell.angle_gamma   90.00
#
_symmetry.space_group_name_H-M   'P 1'
#
loop_
_entity.id
_entity.type
_entity.pdbx_description
1 polymer ?
#
loop_
_entity_poly.entity_id
_entity_poly.type
_entity_poly.pdbx_seq_one_letter_code
_entity_poly.pdbx_strand_id
1 'polypeptide(L)'
;IITGRSKKCIEDHFDKSVELELELEKSGKQEMLKMVREISDMVNIHFIRQKEPRGLGHAILCAKTFVGNEPFAVLLGDDVVYNDNKPCLKQLIDCYDEYKTSVLGVQTVPEKDVNKYGIVDGLHIEDRVYKVKNLIEKPAVEEAPSNVAILGRYIITPKIFEILENTKPG
;
A
#
# COMPACT_ATOMS: atom_id res chain seq x y z
N ILE A 1 5.77 -1.62 8.47
CA ILE A 1 6.41 -1.44 7.13
C ILE A 1 7.21 -2.69 6.80
N ILE A 2 7.04 -3.24 5.59
CA ILE A 2 7.89 -4.33 5.10
C ILE A 2 9.09 -3.71 4.38
N THR A 3 10.29 -3.99 4.90
CA THR A 3 11.54 -3.43 4.38
C THR A 3 12.46 -4.53 3.83
N GLY A 4 13.41 -4.14 2.98
CA GLY A 4 14.46 -5.00 2.44
C GLY A 4 15.86 -4.53 2.86
N ARG A 5 16.87 -5.17 2.25
CA ARG A 5 18.26 -4.76 2.42
C ARG A 5 18.47 -3.32 1.92
N SER A 6 19.30 -2.56 2.61
CA SER A 6 19.67 -1.17 2.25
C SER A 6 18.53 -0.15 2.35
N LYS A 7 17.50 -0.40 3.18
CA LYS A 7 16.38 0.52 3.44
C LYS A 7 16.42 1.14 4.84
N LYS A 8 17.58 1.09 5.53
CA LYS A 8 17.74 1.59 6.89
C LYS A 8 17.42 3.09 7.02
N CYS A 9 17.65 3.88 5.98
CA CYS A 9 17.30 5.30 5.98
C CYS A 9 15.80 5.57 6.19
N ILE A 10 14.91 4.62 5.86
CA ILE A 10 13.48 4.74 6.15
C ILE A 10 13.22 4.51 7.64
N GLU A 11 13.92 3.56 8.23
CA GLU A 11 13.83 3.27 9.66
C GLU A 11 14.35 4.50 10.45
N ASP A 12 15.57 4.95 10.14
CA ASP A 12 16.22 6.09 10.78
C ASP A 12 15.40 7.40 10.65
N HIS A 13 14.64 7.57 9.56
CA HIS A 13 13.84 8.78 9.32
C HIS A 13 12.70 8.95 10.34
N PHE A 14 12.11 7.87 10.78
CA PHE A 14 10.98 7.88 11.73
C PHE A 14 11.41 7.64 13.19
N ASP A 15 12.69 7.34 13.42
CA ASP A 15 13.24 7.18 14.77
C ASP A 15 13.64 8.52 15.38
N LYS A 16 13.67 8.59 16.69
CA LYS A 16 14.19 9.77 17.43
C LYS A 16 15.70 9.85 17.30
N SER A 17 16.20 10.98 16.82
CA SER A 17 17.62 11.31 16.83
C SER A 17 17.92 12.30 17.95
N VAL A 18 18.30 11.80 19.11
CA VAL A 18 18.58 12.61 20.30
C VAL A 18 19.69 13.63 20.04
N GLU A 19 20.74 13.24 19.31
CA GLU A 19 21.86 14.11 18.97
C GLU A 19 21.42 15.29 18.11
N LEU A 20 20.58 15.03 17.08
CA LEU A 20 20.03 16.07 16.20
C LEU A 20 19.12 17.00 16.98
N GLU A 21 18.24 16.48 17.83
CA GLU A 21 17.33 17.29 18.64
C GLU A 21 18.10 18.23 19.56
N LEU A 22 19.14 17.73 20.26
CA LEU A 22 20.00 18.55 21.13
C LEU A 22 20.74 19.63 20.36
N GLU A 23 21.23 19.35 19.17
CA GLU A 23 21.92 20.32 18.32
C GLU A 23 20.97 21.41 17.82
N LEU A 24 19.76 21.05 17.41
CA LEU A 24 18.73 22.01 16.99
C LEU A 24 18.29 22.90 18.15
N GLU A 25 18.15 22.35 19.35
CA GLU A 25 17.81 23.10 20.56
C GLU A 25 18.90 24.10 20.94
N LYS A 26 20.17 23.69 21.00
CA LYS A 26 21.33 24.54 21.25
C LYS A 26 21.49 25.65 20.24
N SER A 27 21.22 25.37 18.96
CA SER A 27 21.30 26.37 17.88
C SER A 27 20.06 27.25 17.76
N GLY A 28 19.06 27.08 18.62
CA GLY A 28 17.81 27.88 18.64
C GLY A 28 16.87 27.62 17.47
N LYS A 29 17.05 26.52 16.72
CA LYS A 29 16.24 26.18 15.53
C LYS A 29 14.95 25.47 15.93
N GLN A 30 14.08 26.17 16.64
CA GLN A 30 12.87 25.61 17.26
C GLN A 30 11.87 25.02 16.24
N GLU A 31 11.70 25.65 15.07
CA GLU A 31 10.79 25.14 14.03
C GLU A 31 11.27 23.79 13.47
N MET A 32 12.57 23.66 13.23
CA MET A 32 13.14 22.39 12.77
C MET A 32 13.06 21.32 13.84
N LEU A 33 13.31 21.66 15.09
CA LEU A 33 13.19 20.74 16.24
C LEU A 33 11.75 20.21 16.34
N LYS A 34 10.77 21.11 16.22
CA LYS A 34 9.35 20.74 16.21
C LYS A 34 9.04 19.76 15.07
N MET A 35 9.49 20.07 13.85
CA MET A 35 9.27 19.20 12.67
C MET A 35 9.85 17.81 12.87
N VAL A 36 11.09 17.67 13.36
CA VAL A 36 11.75 16.39 13.61
C VAL A 36 10.97 15.56 14.64
N ARG A 37 10.51 16.19 15.73
CA ARG A 37 9.69 15.54 16.76
C ARG A 37 8.33 15.10 16.21
N GLU A 38 7.66 15.95 15.43
CA GLU A 38 6.37 15.60 14.81
C GLU A 38 6.48 14.39 13.87
N ILE A 39 7.58 14.24 13.13
CA ILE A 39 7.82 13.07 12.27
C ILE A 39 7.99 11.80 13.13
N SER A 40 8.83 11.84 14.16
CA SER A 40 9.09 10.65 15.00
C SER A 40 7.88 10.26 15.88
N ASP A 41 7.04 11.21 16.23
CA ASP A 41 5.85 10.98 17.05
C ASP A 41 4.56 10.75 16.22
N MET A 42 4.66 10.77 14.87
CA MET A 42 3.51 10.70 13.96
C MET A 42 2.71 9.40 14.12
N VAL A 43 3.39 8.27 14.24
CA VAL A 43 2.75 6.96 14.31
C VAL A 43 3.73 5.91 14.87
N ASN A 44 3.19 4.91 15.57
CA ASN A 44 3.99 3.75 15.98
C ASN A 44 4.26 2.86 14.76
N ILE A 45 5.52 2.74 14.35
CA ILE A 45 5.93 1.97 13.19
C ILE A 45 6.61 0.68 13.64
N HIS A 46 6.20 -0.43 13.04
CA HIS A 46 6.87 -1.73 13.17
C HIS A 46 7.52 -2.08 11.84
N PHE A 47 8.78 -2.48 11.88
CA PHE A 47 9.52 -2.88 10.70
C PHE A 47 9.66 -4.40 10.63
N ILE A 48 9.21 -4.97 9.51
CA ILE A 48 9.32 -6.41 9.22
C ILE A 48 10.24 -6.56 8.02
N ARG A 49 11.25 -7.44 8.13
CA ARG A 49 12.26 -7.59 7.10
C ARG A 49 11.91 -8.70 6.13
N GLN A 50 11.73 -8.35 4.86
CA GLN A 50 11.81 -9.31 3.77
C GLN A 50 13.28 -9.63 3.49
N LYS A 51 13.74 -10.81 3.90
CA LYS A 51 15.16 -11.22 3.77
C LYS A 51 15.58 -11.46 2.33
N GLU A 52 14.67 -11.99 1.51
CA GLU A 52 14.87 -12.33 0.11
C GLU A 52 13.81 -11.64 -0.75
N PRO A 53 14.20 -10.92 -1.81
CA PRO A 53 13.26 -10.18 -2.67
C PRO A 53 12.55 -11.14 -3.64
N ARG A 54 11.50 -11.81 -3.15
CA ARG A 54 10.67 -12.76 -3.92
C ARG A 54 9.35 -12.15 -4.41
N GLY A 55 9.35 -10.86 -4.71
CA GLY A 55 8.17 -10.15 -5.20
C GLY A 55 7.23 -9.64 -4.12
N LEU A 56 6.16 -8.94 -4.55
CA LEU A 56 5.18 -8.26 -3.70
C LEU A 56 4.40 -9.24 -2.82
N GLY A 57 3.92 -10.35 -3.40
CA GLY A 57 3.16 -11.36 -2.65
C GLY A 57 3.96 -11.90 -1.46
N HIS A 58 5.26 -12.18 -1.65
CA HIS A 58 6.14 -12.60 -0.57
C HIS A 58 6.36 -11.50 0.48
N ALA A 59 6.43 -10.23 0.10
CA ALA A 59 6.50 -9.13 1.05
C ALA A 59 5.25 -9.10 1.94
N ILE A 60 4.06 -9.25 1.34
CA ILE A 60 2.79 -9.36 2.09
C ILE A 60 2.81 -10.57 3.03
N LEU A 61 3.29 -11.73 2.55
CA LEU A 61 3.38 -12.95 3.36
C LEU A 61 4.28 -12.78 4.59
N CYS A 62 5.35 -11.98 4.50
CA CYS A 62 6.20 -11.66 5.65
C CYS A 62 5.44 -10.97 6.80
N ALA A 63 4.30 -10.34 6.53
CA ALA A 63 3.48 -9.69 7.54
C ALA A 63 2.50 -10.66 8.26
N LYS A 64 2.38 -11.91 7.84
CA LYS A 64 1.39 -12.89 8.33
C LYS A 64 1.33 -12.96 9.85
N THR A 65 2.46 -13.13 10.52
CA THR A 65 2.53 -13.27 11.98
C THR A 65 2.19 -11.97 12.72
N PHE A 66 2.42 -10.83 12.11
CA PHE A 66 2.09 -9.53 12.66
C PHE A 66 0.60 -9.20 12.50
N VAL A 67 0.04 -9.47 11.33
CA VAL A 67 -1.37 -9.22 11.00
C VAL A 67 -2.30 -10.20 11.71
N GLY A 68 -1.89 -11.46 11.86
CA GLY A 68 -2.74 -12.50 12.42
C GLY A 68 -3.94 -12.81 11.52
N ASN A 69 -5.13 -12.81 12.11
CA ASN A 69 -6.38 -13.15 11.41
C ASN A 69 -7.32 -11.94 11.21
N GLU A 70 -6.75 -10.76 11.06
CA GLU A 70 -7.49 -9.52 10.84
C GLU A 70 -7.42 -9.06 9.38
N PRO A 71 -8.45 -8.42 8.83
CA PRO A 71 -8.34 -7.69 7.58
C PRO A 71 -7.33 -6.55 7.72
N PHE A 72 -6.56 -6.29 6.69
CA PHE A 72 -5.49 -5.31 6.75
C PHE A 72 -5.35 -4.50 5.46
N ALA A 73 -4.83 -3.30 5.60
CA ALA A 73 -4.51 -2.46 4.46
C ALA A 73 -3.10 -2.73 3.95
N VAL A 74 -2.95 -2.75 2.63
CA VAL A 74 -1.64 -2.74 1.95
C VAL A 74 -1.52 -1.46 1.15
N LEU A 75 -0.43 -0.72 1.38
CA LEU A 75 -0.13 0.53 0.70
C LEU A 75 1.28 0.41 0.10
N LEU A 76 1.36 0.47 -1.23
CA LEU A 76 2.65 0.49 -1.92
C LEU A 76 3.25 1.90 -1.81
N GLY A 77 4.54 1.98 -1.49
CA GLY A 77 5.21 3.24 -1.15
C GLY A 77 5.46 4.16 -2.35
N ASP A 78 5.41 3.63 -3.55
CA ASP A 78 5.61 4.33 -4.82
C ASP A 78 4.31 4.85 -5.45
N ASP A 79 3.16 4.56 -4.85
CA ASP A 79 1.84 4.96 -5.35
C ASP A 79 1.12 5.84 -4.31
N VAL A 80 1.24 7.16 -4.45
CA VAL A 80 0.65 8.13 -3.53
C VAL A 80 -0.65 8.69 -4.10
N VAL A 81 -1.76 8.41 -3.43
CA VAL A 81 -3.08 8.89 -3.82
C VAL A 81 -3.52 10.03 -2.89
N TYR A 82 -3.75 11.20 -3.46
CA TYR A 82 -4.20 12.37 -2.74
C TYR A 82 -5.69 12.68 -3.02
N ASN A 83 -6.44 13.01 -1.98
CA ASN A 83 -7.82 13.47 -2.08
C ASN A 83 -8.17 14.35 -0.89
N ASP A 84 -8.62 15.57 -1.14
CA ASP A 84 -8.94 16.57 -0.11
C ASP A 84 -10.16 16.21 0.74
N ASN A 85 -11.14 15.52 0.15
CA ASN A 85 -12.43 15.28 0.80
C ASN A 85 -12.45 13.96 1.56
N LYS A 86 -12.04 12.87 0.91
CA LYS A 86 -12.10 11.53 1.47
C LYS A 86 -10.87 10.72 1.05
N PRO A 87 -9.93 10.46 1.98
CA PRO A 87 -8.72 9.70 1.67
C PRO A 87 -9.03 8.36 0.97
N CYS A 88 -8.19 7.96 0.02
CA CYS A 88 -8.38 6.73 -0.74
C CYS A 88 -8.58 5.52 0.18
N LEU A 89 -7.75 5.37 1.21
CA LEU A 89 -7.86 4.26 2.16
C LEU A 89 -9.23 4.25 2.87
N LYS A 90 -9.77 5.42 3.23
CA LYS A 90 -11.11 5.51 3.85
C LYS A 90 -12.20 5.04 2.89
N GLN A 91 -12.08 5.34 1.60
CA GLN A 91 -13.02 4.84 0.58
C GLN A 91 -12.99 3.32 0.49
N LEU A 92 -11.78 2.72 0.52
CA LEU A 92 -11.62 1.26 0.48
C LEU A 92 -12.17 0.59 1.76
N ILE A 93 -11.96 1.21 2.93
CA ILE A 93 -12.50 0.71 4.21
C ILE A 93 -14.04 0.70 4.17
N ASP A 94 -14.66 1.79 3.71
CA ASP A 94 -16.12 1.85 3.62
C ASP A 94 -16.67 0.77 2.68
N CYS A 95 -16.03 0.56 1.53
CA CYS A 95 -16.37 -0.52 0.61
C CYS A 95 -16.18 -1.90 1.25
N TYR A 96 -15.08 -2.09 2.00
CA TYR A 96 -14.88 -3.33 2.77
C TYR A 96 -15.96 -3.54 3.83
N ASP A 97 -16.36 -2.48 4.52
CA ASP A 97 -17.38 -2.56 5.57
C ASP A 97 -18.76 -2.98 5.02
N GLU A 98 -19.04 -2.60 3.78
CA GLU A 98 -20.26 -3.00 3.09
C GLU A 98 -20.20 -4.42 2.54
N TYR A 99 -19.15 -4.76 1.79
CA TYR A 99 -19.07 -6.02 1.06
C TYR A 99 -18.33 -7.15 1.78
N LYS A 100 -17.59 -6.86 2.86
CA LYS A 100 -16.83 -7.83 3.70
C LYS A 100 -15.92 -8.78 2.91
N THR A 101 -15.35 -8.29 1.83
CA THR A 101 -14.40 -8.99 0.96
C THR A 101 -13.18 -8.13 0.68
N SER A 102 -12.12 -8.72 0.15
CA SER A 102 -10.95 -7.94 -0.26
C SER A 102 -11.33 -6.88 -1.30
N VAL A 103 -10.77 -5.68 -1.15
CA VAL A 103 -11.04 -4.50 -1.99
C VAL A 103 -9.74 -4.00 -2.60
N LEU A 104 -9.76 -3.73 -3.89
CA LEU A 104 -8.64 -3.15 -4.64
C LEU A 104 -8.95 -1.69 -4.95
N GLY A 105 -8.01 -0.79 -4.70
CA GLY A 105 -8.07 0.57 -5.20
C GLY A 105 -7.90 0.57 -6.73
N VAL A 106 -8.77 1.30 -7.40
CA VAL A 106 -8.74 1.41 -8.86
C VAL A 106 -8.92 2.85 -9.33
N GLN A 107 -8.45 3.13 -10.53
CA GLN A 107 -8.68 4.40 -11.22
C GLN A 107 -8.90 4.17 -12.71
N THR A 108 -9.65 5.05 -13.36
CA THR A 108 -9.75 5.09 -14.81
C THR A 108 -8.50 5.74 -15.38
N VAL A 109 -7.85 5.08 -16.34
CA VAL A 109 -6.68 5.61 -17.07
C VAL A 109 -6.99 5.80 -18.56
N PRO A 110 -6.22 6.64 -19.28
CA PRO A 110 -6.33 6.70 -20.73
C PRO A 110 -6.06 5.33 -21.36
N GLU A 111 -6.82 4.94 -22.39
CA GLU A 111 -6.69 3.64 -23.06
C GLU A 111 -5.25 3.33 -23.51
N LYS A 112 -4.53 4.31 -24.01
CA LYS A 112 -3.12 4.19 -24.42
C LYS A 112 -2.16 3.79 -23.29
N ASP A 113 -2.57 3.94 -22.03
CA ASP A 113 -1.73 3.71 -20.84
C ASP A 113 -2.06 2.40 -20.12
N VAL A 114 -3.06 1.63 -20.57
CA VAL A 114 -3.48 0.38 -19.90
C VAL A 114 -2.36 -0.66 -19.81
N ASN A 115 -1.44 -0.66 -20.75
CA ASN A 115 -0.28 -1.57 -20.76
C ASN A 115 0.77 -1.29 -19.68
N LYS A 116 0.56 -0.24 -18.86
CA LYS A 116 1.44 0.09 -17.72
C LYS A 116 0.96 -0.51 -16.41
N TYR A 117 -0.29 -0.97 -16.35
CA TYR A 117 -0.99 -1.34 -15.11
C TYR A 117 -1.61 -2.73 -15.19
N GLY A 118 -1.91 -3.29 -14.03
CA GLY A 118 -2.88 -4.37 -13.94
C GLY A 118 -4.29 -3.83 -14.21
N ILE A 119 -5.02 -4.45 -15.11
CA ILE A 119 -6.34 -4.00 -15.57
C ILE A 119 -7.43 -4.92 -15.04
N VAL A 120 -8.52 -4.33 -14.56
CA VAL A 120 -9.68 -5.04 -14.03
C VAL A 120 -10.61 -5.46 -15.17
N ASP A 121 -10.90 -6.76 -15.25
CA ASP A 121 -12.09 -7.28 -15.90
C ASP A 121 -13.18 -7.47 -14.84
N GLY A 122 -14.25 -6.70 -14.91
CA GLY A 122 -15.26 -6.68 -13.88
C GLY A 122 -16.59 -6.11 -14.33
N LEU A 123 -17.59 -6.28 -13.49
CA LEU A 123 -18.91 -5.69 -13.66
C LEU A 123 -19.03 -4.44 -12.80
N HIS A 124 -19.44 -3.34 -13.40
CA HIS A 124 -19.85 -2.15 -12.66
C HIS A 124 -21.11 -2.49 -11.84
N ILE A 125 -21.07 -2.25 -10.52
CA ILE A 125 -22.20 -2.51 -9.63
C ILE A 125 -22.94 -1.21 -9.35
N GLU A 126 -22.22 -0.24 -8.79
CA GLU A 126 -22.78 1.06 -8.40
C GLU A 126 -21.67 2.10 -8.25
N ASP A 127 -21.98 3.38 -8.47
CA ASP A 127 -21.06 4.53 -8.41
C ASP A 127 -19.70 4.17 -9.01
N ARG A 128 -18.69 4.00 -8.14
CA ARG A 128 -17.30 3.65 -8.50
C ARG A 128 -16.91 2.23 -8.08
N VAL A 129 -17.88 1.36 -7.80
CA VAL A 129 -17.67 -0.01 -7.34
C VAL A 129 -17.81 -1.01 -8.48
N TYR A 130 -16.82 -1.88 -8.60
CA TYR A 130 -16.76 -2.94 -9.60
C TYR A 130 -16.63 -4.30 -8.92
N LYS A 131 -17.42 -5.29 -9.37
CA LYS A 131 -17.21 -6.69 -9.00
C LYS A 131 -16.16 -7.29 -9.92
N VAL A 132 -14.98 -7.55 -9.39
CA VAL A 132 -13.86 -8.13 -10.13
C VAL A 132 -14.18 -9.57 -10.54
N LYS A 133 -13.96 -9.88 -11.79
CA LYS A 133 -14.00 -11.24 -12.35
C LYS A 133 -12.60 -11.77 -12.61
N ASN A 134 -11.75 -10.93 -13.19
CA ASN A 134 -10.38 -11.28 -13.53
C ASN A 134 -9.49 -10.04 -13.48
N LEU A 135 -8.18 -10.26 -13.42
CA LEU A 135 -7.15 -9.22 -13.45
C LEU A 135 -6.13 -9.61 -14.52
N ILE A 136 -5.78 -8.66 -15.38
CA ILE A 136 -4.81 -8.87 -16.45
C ILE A 136 -3.65 -7.92 -16.26
N GLU A 137 -2.47 -8.45 -16.04
CA GLU A 137 -1.25 -7.65 -15.82
C GLU A 137 -0.73 -7.12 -17.16
N LYS A 138 -0.68 -5.80 -17.29
CA LYS A 138 -0.10 -5.07 -18.43
C LYS A 138 -0.52 -5.62 -19.79
N PRO A 139 -1.83 -5.70 -20.08
CA PRO A 139 -2.31 -6.21 -21.37
C PRO A 139 -1.86 -5.31 -22.53
N ALA A 140 -1.84 -5.84 -23.75
CA ALA A 140 -1.81 -5.01 -24.94
C ALA A 140 -3.07 -4.12 -24.98
N VAL A 141 -2.98 -2.94 -25.60
CA VAL A 141 -4.11 -1.99 -25.62
C VAL A 141 -5.36 -2.61 -26.22
N GLU A 142 -5.17 -3.42 -27.26
CA GLU A 142 -6.24 -4.10 -28.02
C GLU A 142 -6.86 -5.27 -27.23
N GLU A 143 -6.16 -5.78 -26.20
CA GLU A 143 -6.58 -6.94 -25.40
C GLU A 143 -7.11 -6.51 -24.02
N ALA A 144 -7.01 -5.22 -23.69
CA ALA A 144 -7.44 -4.73 -22.39
C ALA A 144 -8.97 -4.84 -22.23
N PRO A 145 -9.48 -5.52 -21.19
CA PRO A 145 -10.92 -5.70 -21.01
C PRO A 145 -11.63 -4.40 -20.59
N SER A 146 -10.87 -3.44 -20.08
CA SER A 146 -11.34 -2.13 -19.64
C SER A 146 -10.17 -1.15 -19.54
N ASN A 147 -10.44 0.07 -19.12
CA ASN A 147 -9.43 1.05 -18.73
C ASN A 147 -9.41 1.32 -17.20
N VAL A 148 -9.93 0.39 -16.40
CA VAL A 148 -9.92 0.45 -14.94
C VAL A 148 -8.64 -0.20 -14.44
N ALA A 149 -7.67 0.62 -14.05
CA ALA A 149 -6.35 0.22 -13.61
C ALA A 149 -6.28 0.05 -12.09
N ILE A 150 -5.50 -0.92 -11.62
CA ILE A 150 -5.25 -1.17 -10.22
C ILE A 150 -4.27 -0.14 -9.67
N LEU A 151 -4.59 0.40 -8.50
CA LEU A 151 -3.71 1.21 -7.67
C LEU A 151 -3.03 0.35 -6.60
N GLY A 152 -1.88 0.79 -6.13
CA GLY A 152 -1.15 0.15 -5.02
C GLY A 152 -1.80 0.37 -3.64
N ARG A 153 -3.12 0.25 -3.55
CA ARG A 153 -3.92 0.44 -2.34
C ARG A 153 -4.97 -0.65 -2.22
N TYR A 154 -4.90 -1.42 -1.15
CA TYR A 154 -5.74 -2.61 -0.97
C TYR A 154 -6.26 -2.73 0.46
N ILE A 155 -7.46 -3.29 0.64
CA ILE A 155 -7.89 -3.95 1.87
C ILE A 155 -7.93 -5.44 1.56
N ILE A 156 -7.20 -6.23 2.33
CA ILE A 156 -7.04 -7.66 2.07
C ILE A 156 -7.50 -8.46 3.28
N THR A 157 -8.23 -9.54 3.04
CA THR A 157 -8.61 -10.50 4.09
C THR A 157 -7.48 -11.51 4.35
N PRO A 158 -7.39 -12.09 5.56
CA PRO A 158 -6.32 -13.03 5.93
C PRO A 158 -6.22 -14.27 5.03
N LYS A 159 -7.28 -14.60 4.30
CA LYS A 159 -7.29 -15.70 3.32
C LYS A 159 -6.16 -15.59 2.27
N ILE A 160 -5.67 -14.38 2.03
CA ILE A 160 -4.53 -14.15 1.13
C ILE A 160 -3.29 -14.94 1.53
N PHE A 161 -3.05 -15.12 2.83
CA PHE A 161 -1.86 -15.82 3.32
C PHE A 161 -1.85 -17.30 2.90
N GLU A 162 -2.99 -17.98 2.95
CA GLU A 162 -3.11 -19.36 2.46
C GLU A 162 -2.82 -19.45 0.96
N ILE A 163 -3.32 -18.48 0.19
CA ILE A 163 -3.08 -18.40 -1.25
C ILE A 163 -1.59 -18.19 -1.54
N LEU A 164 -0.97 -17.23 -0.85
CA LEU A 164 0.44 -16.89 -1.06
C LEU A 164 1.39 -18.01 -0.64
N GLU A 165 1.08 -18.78 0.40
CA GLU A 165 1.85 -19.96 0.82
C GLU A 165 1.87 -21.05 -0.24
N ASN A 166 0.81 -21.18 -1.03
CA ASN A 166 0.67 -22.15 -2.09
C ASN A 166 1.02 -21.63 -3.49
N THR A 167 1.34 -20.35 -3.61
CA THR A 167 1.72 -19.71 -4.89
C THR A 167 3.23 -19.81 -5.08
N LYS A 168 3.65 -20.28 -6.25
CA LYS A 168 5.08 -20.27 -6.60
C LYS A 168 5.57 -18.83 -6.74
N PRO A 169 6.80 -18.52 -6.29
CA PRO A 169 7.40 -17.22 -6.57
C PRO A 169 7.44 -16.95 -8.07
N GLY A 170 7.09 -15.71 -8.45
CA GLY A 170 7.20 -15.24 -9.84
C GLY A 170 8.61 -14.87 -10.21
#